data_4f84a5259bba56461f4d7c40336b749a
#
_entry.id   4f84a5259bba56461f4d7c40336b749a
#
_cell.length_a   1.000
_cell.length_b   1.000
_cell.length_c   1.000
_cell.angle_alpha   90.00
_cell.angle_beta   90.00
_cell.angle_gamma   90.00
#
_symmetry.space_group_name_H-M   'P 1'
#
loop_
_entity.id
_entity.type
_entity.pdbx_description
1 polymer ?
#
loop_
_entity_poly.entity_id
_entity_poly.type
_entity_poly.pdbx_seq_one_letter_code
_entity_poly.pdbx_strand_id
1 'polypeptide(L)'
;MDVSTLHLVRIFASIPAAFASRCHRLGGALLLGAALVACGQSADTPETAELAVVVSPNDDRAYDLIELANGLEVMLVSDPTAEKSAAALSVGLGAASDPEDYPGMAHYLEHMLFMGSAQFPEPDGFMAFTAEHGGMTNAYTGLDITNYMMMVENDALPEALDRFSSFFTDPLLDPTYIDKEKNAVNAEWSMRREQDFRIIYRLARQLLGDHPANRFQIGNLESLADKSEGGLHAATVAFFEQYYSANLMKASLIGNLPLPALQELAETHFGEIPNKQAVRPEMSAAIDFAEVGAKRVRYAPQDDTRELRLDFIIDNNSDLYDTKPSE
;
A
#
# COMPACT_ATOMS: atom_id res chain seq x y z
N MET A 1 35.11 -23.50 19.57
CA MET A 1 35.64 -22.86 18.36
C MET A 1 35.56 -21.38 18.57
N ASP A 2 36.68 -20.70 18.52
CA ASP A 2 36.93 -19.36 18.98
C ASP A 2 36.31 -18.34 18.03
N VAL A 3 35.37 -17.53 18.54
CA VAL A 3 34.70 -16.49 17.76
C VAL A 3 35.57 -15.24 17.84
N SER A 4 36.38 -15.00 16.81
CA SER A 4 37.22 -13.83 16.69
C SER A 4 36.41 -12.53 16.79
N THR A 5 36.77 -11.74 17.78
CA THR A 5 36.22 -10.44 18.11
C THR A 5 36.52 -9.42 17.01
N LEU A 6 35.52 -8.97 16.28
CA LEU A 6 35.65 -7.83 15.36
C LEU A 6 35.48 -6.53 16.17
N HIS A 7 36.52 -5.69 16.15
CA HIS A 7 36.47 -4.37 16.77
C HIS A 7 35.82 -3.35 15.82
N LEU A 8 34.78 -2.72 16.29
CA LEU A 8 34.08 -1.65 15.60
C LEU A 8 34.81 -0.33 15.82
N VAL A 9 35.27 0.30 14.73
CA VAL A 9 35.86 1.65 14.77
C VAL A 9 34.69 2.65 14.78
N ARG A 10 34.65 3.49 15.82
CA ARG A 10 33.72 4.64 15.91
C ARG A 10 34.25 5.76 15.03
N ILE A 11 33.51 6.16 14.02
CA ILE A 11 33.73 7.42 13.31
C ILE A 11 32.58 8.36 13.72
N PHE A 12 32.89 9.36 14.52
CA PHE A 12 31.99 10.48 14.77
C PHE A 12 32.30 11.58 13.77
N ALA A 13 31.38 11.86 12.85
CA ALA A 13 31.39 13.10 12.10
C ALA A 13 30.42 14.07 12.79
N SER A 14 30.97 15.01 13.53
CA SER A 14 30.26 16.16 14.08
C SER A 14 30.13 17.23 13.01
N ILE A 15 28.92 17.52 12.58
CA ILE A 15 28.61 18.68 11.74
C ILE A 15 28.26 19.84 12.67
N PRO A 16 28.93 21.02 12.56
CA PRO A 16 28.66 22.16 13.42
C PRO A 16 27.39 22.91 12.93
N ALA A 17 26.46 23.10 13.84
CA ALA A 17 25.37 24.04 13.68
C ALA A 17 25.87 25.47 13.77
N ALA A 18 25.82 26.23 12.69
CA ALA A 18 25.87 27.70 12.72
C ALA A 18 25.30 28.25 11.40
N PHE A 19 24.12 28.84 11.44
CA PHE A 19 23.90 30.18 10.90
C PHE A 19 22.48 30.66 11.30
N ALA A 20 22.41 31.27 12.47
CA ALA A 20 21.32 32.18 12.79
C ALA A 20 21.78 33.59 12.38
N SER A 21 21.18 34.21 11.38
CA SER A 21 21.39 35.65 11.12
C SER A 21 20.12 36.44 11.43
N ARG A 22 20.26 37.30 12.40
CA ARG A 22 19.38 38.38 12.79
C ARG A 22 19.13 39.34 11.62
N CYS A 23 17.89 39.74 11.42
CA CYS A 23 17.58 41.01 10.79
C CYS A 23 16.72 41.86 11.70
N HIS A 24 17.27 43.06 11.98
CA HIS A 24 16.76 44.08 12.85
C HIS A 24 15.60 44.86 12.21
N ARG A 25 14.74 45.31 13.11
CA ARG A 25 13.66 46.28 12.89
C ARG A 25 14.20 47.62 12.43
N LEU A 26 13.50 48.27 11.51
CA LEU A 26 13.43 49.73 11.44
C LEU A 26 11.98 50.08 11.01
N GLY A 27 11.37 50.89 11.84
CA GLY A 27 10.07 51.46 11.64
C GLY A 27 10.10 52.69 10.75
N GLY A 28 8.98 52.98 10.14
CA GLY A 28 8.73 54.22 9.42
C GLY A 28 7.25 54.30 9.05
N ALA A 29 6.50 55.05 9.84
CA ALA A 29 5.14 55.42 9.55
C ALA A 29 5.10 56.53 8.49
N LEU A 30 4.24 56.40 7.48
CA LEU A 30 3.68 57.54 6.77
C LEU A 30 2.27 57.24 6.28
N LEU A 31 1.36 58.11 6.71
CA LEU A 31 -0.02 58.21 6.31
C LEU A 31 -0.18 58.82 4.90
N LEU A 32 -1.16 58.46 4.17
CA LEU A 32 -2.16 59.20 3.38
C LEU A 32 -2.48 58.55 2.03
N GLY A 33 -3.77 58.47 1.77
CA GLY A 33 -4.31 58.53 0.42
C GLY A 33 -5.34 57.40 0.09
N ALA A 34 -6.60 57.63 0.48
CA ALA A 34 -7.70 56.82 -0.04
C ALA A 34 -7.88 57.09 -1.54
N ALA A 35 -7.84 56.06 -2.35
CA ALA A 35 -8.45 56.00 -3.68
C ALA A 35 -9.17 54.64 -3.81
N LEU A 36 -10.49 54.69 -3.69
CA LEU A 36 -11.37 53.56 -4.05
C LEU A 36 -11.31 53.37 -5.59
N VAL A 37 -10.59 52.36 -6.02
CA VAL A 37 -10.78 51.78 -7.38
C VAL A 37 -11.36 50.41 -7.13
N ALA A 38 -12.67 50.29 -7.39
CA ALA A 38 -13.35 49.01 -7.48
C ALA A 38 -12.87 48.30 -8.75
N CYS A 39 -11.82 47.50 -8.67
CA CYS A 39 -11.53 46.46 -9.64
C CYS A 39 -12.24 45.19 -9.16
N GLY A 40 -13.21 44.73 -9.95
CA GLY A 40 -13.79 43.42 -9.79
C GLY A 40 -12.68 42.36 -9.88
N GLN A 41 -12.35 41.79 -8.75
CA GLN A 41 -11.62 40.54 -8.73
C GLN A 41 -12.60 39.47 -9.20
N SER A 42 -12.43 39.00 -10.43
CA SER A 42 -12.88 37.68 -10.82
C SER A 42 -12.28 36.72 -9.80
N ALA A 43 -13.14 36.03 -9.06
CA ALA A 43 -12.70 34.88 -8.29
C ALA A 43 -12.15 33.89 -9.33
N ASP A 44 -10.85 33.77 -9.43
CA ASP A 44 -10.21 32.66 -10.09
C ASP A 44 -10.69 31.40 -9.37
N THR A 45 -11.60 30.69 -9.98
CA THR A 45 -11.88 29.31 -9.63
C THR A 45 -10.52 28.62 -9.67
N PRO A 46 -10.07 27.90 -8.63
CA PRO A 46 -8.83 27.14 -8.74
C PRO A 46 -9.01 26.20 -9.92
N GLU A 47 -8.22 26.45 -10.97
CA GLU A 47 -8.04 25.55 -12.09
C GLU A 47 -7.59 24.23 -11.44
N THR A 48 -8.47 23.23 -11.47
CA THR A 48 -8.09 21.87 -11.10
C THR A 48 -6.92 21.54 -11.99
N ALA A 49 -5.71 21.48 -11.44
CA ALA A 49 -4.53 21.09 -12.16
C ALA A 49 -4.84 19.72 -12.77
N GLU A 50 -5.03 19.68 -14.08
CA GLU A 50 -5.16 18.44 -14.83
C GLU A 50 -3.90 17.62 -14.50
N LEU A 51 -4.07 16.48 -13.87
CA LEU A 51 -2.96 15.60 -13.48
C LEU A 51 -2.37 15.03 -14.78
N ALA A 52 -1.47 15.76 -15.39
CA ALA A 52 -0.83 15.36 -16.63
C ALA A 52 0.11 14.18 -16.35
N VAL A 53 -0.16 13.05 -16.99
CA VAL A 53 0.74 11.89 -16.95
C VAL A 53 2.01 12.22 -17.71
N VAL A 54 3.17 12.14 -17.04
CA VAL A 54 4.48 12.34 -17.68
C VAL A 54 4.89 11.06 -18.40
N VAL A 55 4.83 11.08 -19.72
CA VAL A 55 5.15 9.92 -20.57
C VAL A 55 6.54 10.06 -21.18
N SER A 56 7.30 8.97 -21.23
CA SER A 56 8.58 8.92 -21.92
C SER A 56 8.41 9.14 -23.43
N PRO A 57 9.28 9.90 -24.10
CA PRO A 57 9.21 10.06 -25.56
C PRO A 57 9.44 8.76 -26.35
N ASN A 58 9.87 7.68 -25.70
CA ASN A 58 10.03 6.36 -26.29
C ASN A 58 8.91 5.39 -25.93
N ASP A 59 7.82 5.88 -25.37
CA ASP A 59 6.66 5.09 -24.96
C ASP A 59 5.47 5.44 -25.87
N ASP A 60 5.05 4.48 -26.68
CA ASP A 60 3.97 4.63 -27.67
C ASP A 60 2.57 4.35 -27.08
N ARG A 61 2.47 4.01 -25.80
CA ARG A 61 1.19 3.75 -25.11
C ARG A 61 0.47 5.08 -24.83
N ALA A 62 -0.87 5.01 -24.80
CA ALA A 62 -1.69 6.12 -24.36
C ALA A 62 -2.08 5.94 -22.87
N TYR A 63 -2.11 7.04 -22.14
CA TYR A 63 -2.36 7.08 -20.71
C TYR A 63 -3.46 8.06 -20.37
N ASP A 64 -4.27 7.74 -19.38
CA ASP A 64 -5.21 8.67 -18.76
C ASP A 64 -5.31 8.37 -17.26
N LEU A 65 -5.47 9.40 -16.43
CA LEU A 65 -5.71 9.27 -15.00
C LEU A 65 -7.09 9.88 -14.70
N ILE A 66 -8.02 9.03 -14.35
CA ILE A 66 -9.40 9.43 -14.09
C ILE A 66 -9.77 9.23 -12.61
N GLU A 67 -10.67 10.06 -12.13
CA GLU A 67 -11.33 9.87 -10.84
C GLU A 67 -12.80 9.47 -11.09
N LEU A 68 -13.19 8.30 -10.58
CA LEU A 68 -14.56 7.81 -10.70
C LEU A 68 -15.49 8.55 -9.73
N ALA A 69 -16.80 8.48 -9.99
CA ALA A 69 -17.82 9.13 -9.15
C ALA A 69 -17.78 8.71 -7.67
N ASN A 70 -17.26 7.53 -7.37
CA ASN A 70 -17.05 7.04 -6.01
C ASN A 70 -15.72 7.49 -5.38
N GLY A 71 -14.92 8.33 -6.07
CA GLY A 71 -13.64 8.84 -5.58
C GLY A 71 -12.45 7.87 -5.74
N LEU A 72 -12.62 6.79 -6.48
CA LEU A 72 -11.53 5.88 -6.81
C LEU A 72 -10.74 6.44 -7.99
N GLU A 73 -9.42 6.59 -7.85
CA GLU A 73 -8.53 7.00 -8.94
C GLU A 73 -8.10 5.79 -9.76
N VAL A 74 -8.21 5.88 -11.07
CA VAL A 74 -7.83 4.80 -12.00
C VAL A 74 -6.84 5.30 -13.04
N MET A 75 -5.67 4.69 -13.10
CA MET A 75 -4.72 4.85 -14.20
C MET A 75 -5.12 3.92 -15.35
N LEU A 76 -5.47 4.50 -16.48
CA LEU A 76 -5.77 3.76 -17.72
C LEU A 76 -4.54 3.75 -18.63
N VAL A 77 -4.24 2.60 -19.19
CA VAL A 77 -3.12 2.41 -20.13
C VAL A 77 -3.59 1.65 -21.35
N SER A 78 -3.62 2.32 -22.50
CA SER A 78 -3.95 1.70 -23.79
C SER A 78 -2.66 1.34 -24.52
N ASP A 79 -2.45 0.05 -24.73
CA ASP A 79 -1.35 -0.52 -25.50
C ASP A 79 -1.94 -1.42 -26.61
N PRO A 80 -2.11 -0.90 -27.84
CA PRO A 80 -2.68 -1.71 -28.93
C PRO A 80 -1.89 -2.96 -29.27
N THR A 81 -0.66 -3.08 -28.79
CA THR A 81 0.22 -4.24 -29.02
C THR A 81 0.20 -5.24 -27.88
N ALA A 82 -0.50 -4.94 -26.78
CA ALA A 82 -0.59 -5.84 -25.66
C ALA A 82 -1.30 -7.14 -26.04
N GLU A 83 -0.66 -8.26 -25.77
CA GLU A 83 -1.24 -9.59 -26.00
C GLU A 83 -2.20 -9.99 -24.87
N LYS A 84 -2.08 -9.36 -23.71
CA LYS A 84 -2.91 -9.59 -22.52
C LYS A 84 -3.30 -8.27 -21.88
N SER A 85 -4.42 -8.30 -21.19
CA SER A 85 -4.89 -7.20 -20.35
C SER A 85 -4.65 -7.52 -18.88
N ALA A 86 -4.45 -6.49 -18.07
CA ALA A 86 -4.22 -6.63 -16.64
C ALA A 86 -4.90 -5.51 -15.86
N ALA A 87 -5.27 -5.81 -14.62
CA ALA A 87 -5.70 -4.82 -13.65
C ALA A 87 -5.02 -5.05 -12.31
N ALA A 88 -4.82 -3.95 -11.59
CA ALA A 88 -4.42 -3.98 -10.18
C ALA A 88 -5.27 -3.00 -9.40
N LEU A 89 -5.61 -3.35 -8.16
CA LEU A 89 -6.27 -2.47 -7.22
C LEU A 89 -5.55 -2.53 -5.88
N SER A 90 -5.17 -1.37 -5.40
CA SER A 90 -4.49 -1.21 -4.12
C SER A 90 -5.41 -0.55 -3.12
N VAL A 91 -5.49 -1.13 -1.93
CA VAL A 91 -6.13 -0.51 -0.76
C VAL A 91 -5.04 0.14 0.08
N GLY A 92 -5.20 1.43 0.42
CA GLY A 92 -4.20 2.24 1.12
C GLY A 92 -4.04 1.88 2.60
N LEU A 93 -4.07 0.60 2.93
CA LEU A 93 -3.82 0.05 4.27
C LEU A 93 -3.19 -1.35 4.16
N GLY A 94 -2.49 -1.75 5.20
CA GLY A 94 -1.85 -3.05 5.30
C GLY A 94 -1.67 -3.47 6.76
N ALA A 95 -0.68 -4.28 7.05
CA ALA A 95 -0.47 -4.88 8.37
C ALA A 95 -0.28 -3.86 9.52
N ALA A 96 0.15 -2.63 9.24
CA ALA A 96 0.23 -1.59 10.26
C ALA A 96 -1.15 -1.12 10.76
N SER A 97 -2.19 -1.41 9.99
CA SER A 97 -3.59 -1.11 10.34
C SER A 97 -4.29 -2.25 11.06
N ASP A 98 -3.62 -3.37 11.28
CA ASP A 98 -4.22 -4.52 11.95
C ASP A 98 -4.75 -4.14 13.34
N PRO A 99 -5.89 -4.70 13.76
CA PRO A 99 -6.33 -4.60 15.14
C PRO A 99 -5.27 -5.17 16.08
N GLU A 100 -5.11 -4.56 17.27
CA GLU A 100 -4.12 -5.03 18.26
C GLU A 100 -4.32 -6.49 18.65
N ASP A 101 -5.57 -6.94 18.72
CA ASP A 101 -5.92 -8.31 19.05
C ASP A 101 -5.64 -9.31 17.92
N TYR A 102 -5.58 -8.85 16.65
CA TYR A 102 -5.47 -9.71 15.49
C TYR A 102 -4.32 -9.32 14.55
N PRO A 103 -3.06 -9.39 14.98
CA PRO A 103 -1.91 -9.15 14.10
C PRO A 103 -1.88 -10.15 12.93
N GLY A 104 -1.81 -9.65 11.70
CA GLY A 104 -1.94 -10.41 10.46
C GLY A 104 -3.34 -10.37 9.85
N MET A 105 -4.25 -9.51 10.37
CA MET A 105 -5.63 -9.38 9.89
C MET A 105 -5.69 -8.96 8.43
N ALA A 106 -4.92 -7.95 8.02
CA ALA A 106 -4.92 -7.47 6.63
C ALA A 106 -4.51 -8.58 5.65
N HIS A 107 -3.50 -9.37 5.99
CA HIS A 107 -3.06 -10.51 5.19
C HIS A 107 -4.09 -11.65 5.20
N TYR A 108 -4.69 -11.92 6.35
CA TYR A 108 -5.76 -12.92 6.45
C TYR A 108 -7.01 -12.51 5.62
N LEU A 109 -7.41 -11.23 5.67
CA LEU A 109 -8.49 -10.73 4.83
C LEU A 109 -8.15 -10.83 3.33
N GLU A 110 -6.89 -10.59 2.96
CA GLU A 110 -6.42 -10.79 1.58
C GLU A 110 -6.77 -12.20 1.10
N HIS A 111 -6.46 -13.25 1.89
CA HIS A 111 -6.81 -14.64 1.58
C HIS A 111 -8.33 -14.85 1.49
N MET A 112 -9.08 -14.28 2.44
CA MET A 112 -10.53 -14.48 2.51
C MET A 112 -11.28 -13.90 1.31
N LEU A 113 -10.75 -12.87 0.64
CA LEU A 113 -11.39 -12.30 -0.56
C LEU A 113 -11.36 -13.25 -1.76
N PHE A 114 -10.43 -14.19 -1.81
CA PHE A 114 -10.41 -15.24 -2.85
C PHE A 114 -11.42 -16.37 -2.61
N MET A 115 -12.06 -16.39 -1.44
CA MET A 115 -13.02 -17.45 -1.07
C MET A 115 -14.42 -17.22 -1.61
N GLY A 116 -14.61 -16.27 -2.53
CA GLY A 116 -15.84 -16.02 -3.26
C GLY A 116 -16.56 -14.74 -2.87
N SER A 117 -17.44 -14.32 -3.76
CA SER A 117 -18.36 -13.17 -3.62
C SER A 117 -19.80 -13.63 -3.79
N ALA A 118 -20.76 -12.73 -3.56
CA ALA A 118 -22.18 -13.08 -3.72
C ALA A 118 -22.54 -13.53 -5.15
N GLN A 119 -21.90 -12.90 -6.15
CA GLN A 119 -22.11 -13.24 -7.56
C GLN A 119 -21.29 -14.46 -8.00
N PHE A 120 -20.08 -14.64 -7.44
CA PHE A 120 -19.14 -15.71 -7.78
C PHE A 120 -18.75 -16.49 -6.51
N PRO A 121 -19.63 -17.36 -5.99
CA PRO A 121 -19.47 -17.95 -4.66
C PRO A 121 -18.42 -19.08 -4.59
N GLU A 122 -17.88 -19.53 -5.71
CA GLU A 122 -16.95 -20.64 -5.75
C GLU A 122 -15.58 -20.24 -5.20
N PRO A 123 -15.08 -20.89 -4.13
CA PRO A 123 -13.73 -20.64 -3.61
C PRO A 123 -12.66 -20.86 -4.66
N ASP A 124 -11.67 -19.99 -4.71
CA ASP A 124 -10.60 -20.03 -5.71
C ASP A 124 -11.11 -19.94 -7.17
N GLY A 125 -12.41 -19.65 -7.39
CA GLY A 125 -13.06 -19.60 -8.71
C GLY A 125 -12.44 -18.52 -9.62
N PHE A 126 -12.02 -17.40 -9.07
CA PHE A 126 -11.31 -16.37 -9.84
C PHE A 126 -9.91 -16.82 -10.29
N MET A 127 -9.22 -17.57 -9.45
CA MET A 127 -7.91 -18.14 -9.78
C MET A 127 -8.02 -19.17 -10.92
N ALA A 128 -9.06 -20.02 -10.86
CA ALA A 128 -9.37 -20.97 -11.94
C ALA A 128 -9.73 -20.24 -13.24
N PHE A 129 -10.62 -19.23 -13.18
CA PHE A 129 -11.02 -18.42 -14.32
C PHE A 129 -9.82 -17.76 -15.02
N THR A 130 -8.95 -17.07 -14.27
CA THR A 130 -7.77 -16.41 -14.86
C THR A 130 -6.82 -17.43 -15.51
N ALA A 131 -6.64 -18.61 -14.90
CA ALA A 131 -5.80 -19.67 -15.46
C ALA A 131 -6.40 -20.25 -16.77
N GLU A 132 -7.72 -20.44 -16.85
CA GLU A 132 -8.42 -20.90 -18.06
C GLU A 132 -8.32 -19.89 -19.22
N HIS A 133 -8.17 -18.61 -18.90
CA HIS A 133 -7.99 -17.51 -19.88
C HIS A 133 -6.54 -17.07 -20.00
N GLY A 134 -5.60 -18.01 -19.88
CA GLY A 134 -4.18 -17.82 -20.14
C GLY A 134 -3.48 -16.83 -19.19
N GLY A 135 -4.08 -16.50 -18.09
CA GLY A 135 -3.61 -15.49 -17.17
C GLY A 135 -3.28 -15.99 -15.77
N MET A 136 -3.31 -15.07 -14.84
CA MET A 136 -3.06 -15.32 -13.41
C MET A 136 -3.68 -14.22 -12.56
N THR A 137 -3.90 -14.53 -11.31
CA THR A 137 -4.21 -13.55 -10.26
C THR A 137 -3.27 -13.74 -9.08
N ASN A 138 -3.00 -12.68 -8.34
CA ASN A 138 -2.21 -12.70 -7.13
C ASN A 138 -2.57 -11.50 -6.25
N ALA A 139 -2.11 -11.53 -4.99
CA ALA A 139 -2.19 -10.40 -4.09
C ALA A 139 -0.97 -10.35 -3.18
N TYR A 140 -0.79 -9.24 -2.49
CA TYR A 140 0.19 -9.14 -1.40
C TYR A 140 -0.24 -8.08 -0.40
N THR A 141 0.08 -8.31 0.87
CA THR A 141 -0.07 -7.36 1.96
C THR A 141 1.29 -6.83 2.40
N GLY A 142 1.47 -5.53 2.25
CA GLY A 142 2.61 -4.79 2.79
C GLY A 142 2.32 -4.20 4.16
N LEU A 143 3.13 -3.22 4.56
CA LEU A 143 2.94 -2.52 5.82
C LEU A 143 1.73 -1.58 5.78
N ASP A 144 1.61 -0.82 4.71
CA ASP A 144 0.64 0.28 4.52
C ASP A 144 -0.20 0.15 3.24
N ILE A 145 -0.12 -0.99 2.57
CA ILE A 145 -0.83 -1.29 1.35
C ILE A 145 -1.20 -2.78 1.28
N THR A 146 -2.39 -3.07 0.78
CA THR A 146 -2.78 -4.40 0.30
C THR A 146 -3.14 -4.26 -1.17
N ASN A 147 -2.50 -5.06 -2.02
CA ASN A 147 -2.66 -4.97 -3.47
C ASN A 147 -3.14 -6.30 -4.04
N TYR A 148 -4.11 -6.21 -4.92
CA TYR A 148 -4.67 -7.31 -5.70
C TYR A 148 -4.37 -7.07 -7.17
N MET A 149 -4.08 -8.11 -7.93
CA MET A 149 -3.76 -7.99 -9.34
C MET A 149 -4.23 -9.19 -10.14
N MET A 150 -4.54 -8.95 -11.40
CA MET A 150 -4.90 -10.00 -12.33
C MET A 150 -4.37 -9.70 -13.74
N MET A 151 -4.21 -10.74 -14.54
CA MET A 151 -3.89 -10.68 -15.96
C MET A 151 -4.68 -11.78 -16.67
N VAL A 152 -5.20 -11.49 -17.86
CA VAL A 152 -5.93 -12.44 -18.69
C VAL A 152 -5.71 -12.14 -20.17
N GLU A 153 -6.13 -13.03 -21.07
CA GLU A 153 -6.28 -12.73 -22.49
C GLU A 153 -7.24 -11.56 -22.70
N ASN A 154 -7.02 -10.75 -23.75
CA ASN A 154 -7.71 -9.48 -23.95
C ASN A 154 -9.24 -9.60 -24.05
N ASP A 155 -9.75 -10.68 -24.63
CA ASP A 155 -11.19 -10.94 -24.79
C ASP A 155 -11.89 -11.34 -23.49
N ALA A 156 -11.13 -11.84 -22.51
CA ALA A 156 -11.65 -12.19 -21.20
C ALA A 156 -11.67 -11.00 -20.20
N LEU A 157 -11.13 -9.83 -20.58
CA LEU A 157 -10.99 -8.70 -19.67
C LEU A 157 -12.32 -8.26 -19.01
N PRO A 158 -13.44 -8.09 -19.74
CA PRO A 158 -14.68 -7.63 -19.11
C PRO A 158 -15.18 -8.60 -18.02
N GLU A 159 -15.19 -9.91 -18.30
CA GLU A 159 -15.63 -10.91 -17.31
C GLU A 159 -14.64 -11.06 -16.16
N ALA A 160 -13.33 -10.88 -16.41
CA ALA A 160 -12.31 -10.85 -15.37
C ALA A 160 -12.49 -9.66 -14.42
N LEU A 161 -12.83 -8.48 -14.96
CA LEU A 161 -13.10 -7.28 -14.15
C LEU A 161 -14.36 -7.42 -13.29
N ASP A 162 -15.40 -8.05 -13.82
CA ASP A 162 -16.64 -8.36 -13.07
C ASP A 162 -16.33 -9.21 -11.82
N ARG A 163 -15.55 -10.28 -12.00
CA ARG A 163 -15.09 -11.14 -10.90
C ARG A 163 -14.14 -10.43 -9.95
N PHE A 164 -13.21 -9.64 -10.49
CA PHE A 164 -12.19 -8.94 -9.71
C PHE A 164 -12.80 -7.84 -8.83
N SER A 165 -13.71 -7.04 -9.39
CA SER A 165 -14.37 -5.96 -8.64
C SER A 165 -15.28 -6.48 -7.53
N SER A 166 -15.85 -7.68 -7.69
CA SER A 166 -16.72 -8.32 -6.68
C SER A 166 -16.00 -8.59 -5.34
N PHE A 167 -14.67 -8.68 -5.33
CA PHE A 167 -13.88 -8.77 -4.11
C PHE A 167 -14.07 -7.55 -3.20
N PHE A 168 -14.37 -6.40 -3.78
CA PHE A 168 -14.43 -5.11 -3.10
C PHE A 168 -15.87 -4.61 -2.89
N THR A 169 -16.84 -5.22 -3.58
CA THR A 169 -18.27 -4.85 -3.47
C THR A 169 -19.02 -5.74 -2.48
N ASP A 170 -18.91 -7.04 -2.62
CA ASP A 170 -19.76 -8.00 -1.91
C ASP A 170 -19.09 -9.37 -1.63
N PRO A 171 -17.87 -9.38 -1.04
CA PRO A 171 -17.22 -10.65 -0.68
C PRO A 171 -18.07 -11.41 0.34
N LEU A 172 -18.14 -12.72 0.20
CA LEU A 172 -18.90 -13.57 1.12
C LEU A 172 -18.31 -13.60 2.53
N LEU A 173 -16.99 -13.54 2.64
CA LEU A 173 -16.26 -13.72 3.91
C LEU A 173 -16.82 -14.92 4.69
N ASP A 174 -17.11 -16.02 3.99
CA ASP A 174 -17.84 -17.16 4.53
C ASP A 174 -17.09 -17.81 5.70
N PRO A 175 -17.71 -17.90 6.89
CA PRO A 175 -17.07 -18.45 8.07
C PRO A 175 -16.64 -19.92 7.92
N THR A 176 -17.16 -20.65 6.94
CA THR A 176 -16.76 -22.04 6.69
C THR A 176 -15.31 -22.17 6.20
N TYR A 177 -14.73 -21.10 5.64
CA TYR A 177 -13.35 -21.08 5.16
C TYR A 177 -12.34 -20.52 6.17
N ILE A 178 -12.78 -20.03 7.34
CA ILE A 178 -11.91 -19.42 8.36
C ILE A 178 -10.74 -20.34 8.71
N ASP A 179 -11.02 -21.58 9.08
CA ASP A 179 -9.96 -22.50 9.49
C ASP A 179 -9.06 -22.92 8.33
N LYS A 180 -9.59 -23.02 7.11
CA LYS A 180 -8.80 -23.28 5.90
C LYS A 180 -7.77 -22.17 5.70
N GLU A 181 -8.23 -20.92 5.65
CA GLU A 181 -7.35 -19.79 5.34
C GLU A 181 -6.44 -19.41 6.51
N LYS A 182 -6.88 -19.55 7.75
CA LYS A 182 -6.02 -19.41 8.92
C LYS A 182 -4.87 -20.42 8.91
N ASN A 183 -5.13 -21.67 8.48
CA ASN A 183 -4.08 -22.67 8.31
C ASN A 183 -3.15 -22.36 7.12
N ALA A 184 -3.67 -21.80 6.01
CA ALA A 184 -2.86 -21.37 4.88
C ALA A 184 -1.87 -20.27 5.29
N VAL A 185 -2.36 -19.21 5.95
CA VAL A 185 -1.53 -18.13 6.51
C VAL A 185 -0.47 -18.67 7.48
N ASN A 186 -0.85 -19.61 8.36
CA ASN A 186 0.09 -20.24 9.29
C ASN A 186 1.16 -21.09 8.58
N ALA A 187 0.78 -21.78 7.49
CA ALA A 187 1.74 -22.52 6.66
C ALA A 187 2.76 -21.59 6.00
N GLU A 188 2.32 -20.45 5.46
CA GLU A 188 3.21 -19.43 4.91
C GLU A 188 4.19 -18.88 5.95
N TRP A 189 3.68 -18.52 7.13
CA TRP A 189 4.52 -18.09 8.22
C TRP A 189 5.55 -19.17 8.60
N SER A 190 5.11 -20.44 8.71
CA SER A 190 5.97 -21.56 9.09
C SER A 190 7.08 -21.83 8.09
N MET A 191 6.78 -21.72 6.78
CA MET A 191 7.78 -21.88 5.71
C MET A 191 8.84 -20.78 5.68
N ARG A 192 8.50 -19.58 6.14
CA ARG A 192 9.36 -18.40 5.99
C ARG A 192 10.00 -17.92 7.27
N ARG A 193 9.51 -18.33 8.45
CA ARG A 193 9.93 -17.80 9.77
C ARG A 193 11.41 -17.98 10.10
N GLU A 194 12.03 -19.02 9.54
CA GLU A 194 13.42 -19.40 9.79
C GLU A 194 14.38 -18.92 8.70
N GLN A 195 13.88 -18.27 7.65
CA GLN A 195 14.73 -17.70 6.59
C GLN A 195 15.52 -16.50 7.14
N ASP A 196 16.81 -16.45 6.88
CA ASP A 196 17.74 -15.46 7.42
C ASP A 196 17.28 -14.01 7.17
N PHE A 197 16.83 -13.68 5.95
CA PHE A 197 16.34 -12.34 5.65
C PHE A 197 15.10 -11.96 6.50
N ARG A 198 14.23 -12.92 6.85
CA ARG A 198 13.08 -12.69 7.72
C ARG A 198 13.50 -12.45 9.16
N ILE A 199 14.51 -13.17 9.62
CA ILE A 199 15.08 -12.97 10.95
C ILE A 199 15.68 -11.57 11.05
N ILE A 200 16.50 -11.18 10.07
CA ILE A 200 17.14 -9.85 10.02
C ILE A 200 16.06 -8.75 10.00
N TYR A 201 15.05 -8.89 9.13
CA TYR A 201 13.97 -7.94 9.00
C TYR A 201 13.18 -7.77 10.31
N ARG A 202 12.84 -8.88 10.97
CA ARG A 202 12.17 -8.87 12.28
C ARG A 202 13.03 -8.20 13.35
N LEU A 203 14.32 -8.49 13.39
CA LEU A 203 15.24 -7.89 14.35
C LEU A 203 15.38 -6.38 14.13
N ALA A 204 15.51 -5.94 12.87
CA ALA A 204 15.56 -4.53 12.54
C ALA A 204 14.28 -3.79 13.00
N ARG A 205 13.11 -4.39 12.77
CA ARG A 205 11.83 -3.81 13.18
C ARG A 205 11.62 -3.72 14.69
N GLN A 206 12.18 -4.64 15.47
CA GLN A 206 12.15 -4.55 16.94
C GLN A 206 12.84 -3.27 17.47
N LEU A 207 13.69 -2.62 16.67
CA LEU A 207 14.29 -1.35 17.03
C LEU A 207 13.29 -0.18 16.98
N LEU A 208 12.13 -0.38 16.37
CA LEU A 208 11.06 0.61 16.21
C LEU A 208 10.14 0.71 17.45
N GLY A 209 10.38 -0.11 18.49
CA GLY A 209 9.58 -0.10 19.72
C GLY A 209 8.09 -0.35 19.43
N ASP A 210 7.21 0.50 19.96
CA ASP A 210 5.74 0.39 19.84
C ASP A 210 5.19 0.95 18.52
N HIS A 211 6.06 1.37 17.59
CA HIS A 211 5.63 1.86 16.29
C HIS A 211 4.84 0.78 15.52
N PRO A 212 3.73 1.12 14.83
CA PRO A 212 2.92 0.15 14.08
C PRO A 212 3.71 -0.71 13.09
N ALA A 213 4.79 -0.18 12.51
CA ALA A 213 5.71 -0.93 11.66
C ALA A 213 6.39 -2.12 12.35
N ASN A 214 6.42 -2.16 13.68
CA ASN A 214 6.96 -3.31 14.44
C ASN A 214 5.96 -4.45 14.62
N ARG A 215 4.69 -4.28 14.26
CA ARG A 215 3.66 -5.31 14.41
C ARG A 215 3.99 -6.57 13.60
N PHE A 216 3.49 -7.71 14.06
CA PHE A 216 3.59 -8.97 13.34
C PHE A 216 2.65 -8.96 12.13
N GLN A 217 3.18 -9.08 10.92
CA GLN A 217 2.46 -8.77 9.68
C GLN A 217 1.83 -9.99 9.01
N ILE A 218 2.42 -11.18 9.20
CA ILE A 218 2.01 -12.35 8.41
C ILE A 218 0.74 -12.98 8.97
N GLY A 219 0.62 -13.06 10.28
CA GLY A 219 -0.39 -13.87 10.96
C GLY A 219 0.06 -15.32 11.18
N ASN A 220 -0.55 -15.97 12.16
CA ASN A 220 -0.39 -17.39 12.47
C ASN A 220 -1.60 -17.87 13.29
N LEU A 221 -1.64 -19.15 13.65
CA LEU A 221 -2.75 -19.72 14.43
C LEU A 221 -2.96 -19.06 15.80
N GLU A 222 -1.91 -18.53 16.41
CA GLU A 222 -1.97 -17.85 17.71
C GLU A 222 -2.50 -16.41 17.55
N SER A 223 -1.93 -15.65 16.61
CA SER A 223 -2.33 -14.25 16.40
C SER A 223 -3.74 -14.12 15.82
N LEU A 224 -4.21 -15.12 15.06
CA LEU A 224 -5.54 -15.20 14.44
C LEU A 224 -6.50 -16.13 15.23
N ALA A 225 -6.19 -16.46 16.48
CA ALA A 225 -7.13 -17.18 17.34
C ALA A 225 -8.29 -16.28 17.78
N ASP A 226 -9.46 -16.87 18.03
CA ASP A 226 -10.61 -16.13 18.55
C ASP A 226 -10.28 -15.49 19.90
N LYS A 227 -10.44 -14.18 20.03
CA LYS A 227 -10.08 -13.40 21.22
C LYS A 227 -11.19 -12.50 21.73
N SER A 228 -12.19 -12.20 20.88
CA SER A 228 -13.31 -11.32 21.19
C SER A 228 -14.65 -12.01 20.96
N GLU A 229 -15.74 -11.39 21.41
CA GLU A 229 -17.09 -11.84 21.07
C GLU A 229 -17.30 -11.80 19.55
N GLY A 230 -17.79 -12.92 18.96
CA GLY A 230 -17.89 -13.11 17.53
C GLY A 230 -16.62 -13.59 16.84
N GLY A 231 -15.48 -13.66 17.56
CA GLY A 231 -14.24 -14.26 17.11
C GLY A 231 -13.56 -13.53 15.95
N LEU A 232 -12.67 -14.25 15.27
CA LEU A 232 -11.93 -13.75 14.10
C LEU A 232 -12.85 -13.32 12.96
N HIS A 233 -13.94 -14.06 12.72
CA HIS A 233 -14.88 -13.74 11.64
C HIS A 233 -15.49 -12.34 11.79
N ALA A 234 -16.07 -12.04 12.97
CA ALA A 234 -16.67 -10.73 13.21
C ALA A 234 -15.64 -9.60 13.08
N ALA A 235 -14.41 -9.83 13.56
CA ALA A 235 -13.32 -8.87 13.41
C ALA A 235 -12.92 -8.66 11.94
N THR A 236 -12.89 -9.72 11.12
CA THR A 236 -12.58 -9.65 9.68
C THR A 236 -13.64 -8.86 8.92
N VAL A 237 -14.92 -9.15 9.17
CA VAL A 237 -16.04 -8.40 8.58
C VAL A 237 -15.97 -6.93 8.98
N ALA A 238 -15.75 -6.63 10.27
CA ALA A 238 -15.64 -5.25 10.75
C ALA A 238 -14.45 -4.52 10.11
N PHE A 239 -13.31 -5.18 9.92
CA PHE A 239 -12.13 -4.61 9.27
C PHE A 239 -12.39 -4.31 7.79
N PHE A 240 -13.05 -5.22 7.06
CA PHE A 240 -13.47 -4.99 5.69
C PHE A 240 -14.45 -3.82 5.60
N GLU A 241 -15.50 -3.81 6.42
CA GLU A 241 -16.51 -2.77 6.41
C GLU A 241 -15.95 -1.38 6.76
N GLN A 242 -14.97 -1.34 7.63
CA GLN A 242 -14.35 -0.09 8.07
C GLN A 242 -13.42 0.50 7.01
N TYR A 243 -12.67 -0.33 6.28
CA TYR A 243 -11.52 0.15 5.52
C TYR A 243 -11.58 -0.11 4.02
N TYR A 244 -12.33 -1.13 3.55
CA TYR A 244 -12.46 -1.37 2.13
C TYR A 244 -13.47 -0.40 1.52
N SER A 245 -12.95 0.73 1.09
CA SER A 245 -13.72 1.89 0.65
C SER A 245 -13.02 2.55 -0.53
N ALA A 246 -13.77 2.91 -1.57
CA ALA A 246 -13.25 3.44 -2.82
C ALA A 246 -12.30 4.64 -2.62
N ASN A 247 -12.57 5.51 -1.65
CA ASN A 247 -11.72 6.67 -1.36
C ASN A 247 -10.34 6.31 -0.75
N LEU A 248 -10.12 5.07 -0.32
CA LEU A 248 -8.82 4.55 0.11
C LEU A 248 -8.16 3.67 -0.96
N MET A 249 -8.76 3.56 -2.14
CA MET A 249 -8.33 2.67 -3.20
C MET A 249 -7.78 3.42 -4.40
N LYS A 250 -6.83 2.80 -5.09
CA LYS A 250 -6.32 3.22 -6.39
C LYS A 250 -6.23 2.02 -7.30
N ALA A 251 -6.62 2.18 -8.55
CA ALA A 251 -6.56 1.10 -9.53
C ALA A 251 -5.69 1.47 -10.73
N SER A 252 -5.26 0.47 -11.45
CA SER A 252 -4.70 0.59 -12.79
C SER A 252 -5.31 -0.48 -13.70
N LEU A 253 -5.58 -0.10 -14.94
CA LEU A 253 -6.13 -0.97 -15.97
C LEU A 253 -5.34 -0.80 -17.26
N ILE A 254 -4.71 -1.85 -17.75
CA ILE A 254 -3.98 -1.88 -19.01
C ILE A 254 -4.58 -2.92 -19.96
N GLY A 255 -4.66 -2.59 -21.23
CA GLY A 255 -5.13 -3.51 -22.27
C GLY A 255 -4.94 -2.97 -23.68
N ASN A 256 -5.34 -3.76 -24.67
CA ASN A 256 -5.24 -3.39 -26.08
C ASN A 256 -6.41 -2.53 -26.57
N LEU A 257 -7.39 -2.24 -25.71
CA LEU A 257 -8.53 -1.39 -26.02
C LEU A 257 -8.14 0.10 -25.99
N PRO A 258 -8.82 0.98 -26.75
CA PRO A 258 -8.60 2.41 -26.66
C PRO A 258 -9.06 2.97 -25.30
N LEU A 259 -8.46 4.08 -24.86
CA LEU A 259 -8.74 4.69 -23.55
C LEU A 259 -10.24 4.86 -23.23
N PRO A 260 -11.12 5.33 -24.16
CA PRO A 260 -12.55 5.44 -23.86
C PRO A 260 -13.22 4.11 -23.51
N ALA A 261 -12.79 2.99 -24.12
CA ALA A 261 -13.34 1.68 -23.82
C ALA A 261 -12.80 1.14 -22.47
N LEU A 262 -11.53 1.41 -22.15
CA LEU A 262 -10.98 1.08 -20.83
C LEU A 262 -11.65 1.92 -19.72
N GLN A 263 -11.97 3.18 -20.00
CA GLN A 263 -12.72 4.03 -19.08
C GLN A 263 -14.13 3.47 -18.81
N GLU A 264 -14.86 3.08 -19.86
CA GLU A 264 -16.19 2.47 -19.71
C GLU A 264 -16.14 1.20 -18.82
N LEU A 265 -15.12 0.36 -19.02
CA LEU A 265 -14.90 -0.82 -18.17
C LEU A 265 -14.58 -0.44 -16.72
N ALA A 266 -13.73 0.55 -16.50
CA ALA A 266 -13.39 1.02 -15.15
C ALA A 266 -14.62 1.61 -14.44
N GLU A 267 -15.41 2.43 -15.13
CA GLU A 267 -16.65 3.02 -14.61
C GLU A 267 -17.68 1.93 -14.27
N THR A 268 -17.82 0.92 -15.12
CA THR A 268 -18.79 -0.17 -14.95
C THR A 268 -18.44 -1.04 -13.75
N HIS A 269 -17.18 -1.45 -13.59
CA HIS A 269 -16.79 -2.44 -12.60
C HIS A 269 -16.27 -1.81 -11.30
N PHE A 270 -15.41 -0.81 -11.38
CA PHE A 270 -14.86 -0.17 -10.19
C PHE A 270 -15.74 0.94 -9.64
N GLY A 271 -16.63 1.51 -10.46
CA GLY A 271 -17.59 2.54 -10.04
C GLY A 271 -18.61 2.05 -9.02
N GLU A 272 -18.86 0.74 -8.96
CA GLU A 272 -19.78 0.11 -7.98
C GLU A 272 -19.16 -0.09 -6.60
N ILE A 273 -17.84 0.02 -6.45
CA ILE A 273 -17.16 -0.13 -5.16
C ILE A 273 -17.64 0.98 -4.19
N PRO A 274 -18.17 0.63 -2.99
CA PRO A 274 -18.73 1.61 -2.09
C PRO A 274 -17.70 2.62 -1.59
N ASN A 275 -18.04 3.91 -1.65
CA ASN A 275 -17.32 4.94 -0.91
C ASN A 275 -17.95 5.12 0.48
N LYS A 276 -17.32 4.55 1.49
CA LYS A 276 -17.76 4.61 2.89
C LYS A 276 -17.16 5.82 3.62
N GLN A 277 -16.44 6.71 2.91
CA GLN A 277 -15.68 7.83 3.47
C GLN A 277 -14.72 7.38 4.59
N ALA A 278 -14.11 6.22 4.39
CA ALA A 278 -13.21 5.64 5.36
C ALA A 278 -11.99 6.54 5.58
N VAL A 279 -11.53 6.58 6.82
CA VAL A 279 -10.34 7.33 7.20
C VAL A 279 -9.19 6.36 7.39
N ARG A 280 -8.11 6.61 6.65
CA ARG A 280 -6.87 5.82 6.80
C ARG A 280 -6.34 5.99 8.22
N PRO A 281 -5.98 4.88 8.92
CA PRO A 281 -5.32 5.00 10.21
C PRO A 281 -4.03 5.80 10.09
N GLU A 282 -3.82 6.75 10.99
CA GLU A 282 -2.60 7.54 11.00
C GLU A 282 -1.44 6.68 11.52
N MET A 283 -0.41 6.52 10.69
CA MET A 283 0.80 5.76 11.01
C MET A 283 1.99 6.67 11.30
N SER A 284 1.74 7.96 11.45
CA SER A 284 2.74 9.00 11.52
C SER A 284 3.36 9.21 12.92
N ALA A 285 3.29 8.20 13.81
CA ALA A 285 4.11 8.24 15.00
C ALA A 285 5.57 8.37 14.55
N ALA A 286 6.11 9.59 14.63
CA ALA A 286 7.49 9.82 14.27
C ALA A 286 8.38 8.89 15.11
N ILE A 287 9.20 8.09 14.44
CA ILE A 287 10.18 7.26 15.13
C ILE A 287 11.27 8.22 15.63
N ASP A 288 11.41 8.36 16.96
CA ASP A 288 12.52 9.10 17.51
C ASP A 288 13.80 8.27 17.45
N PHE A 289 14.49 8.39 16.34
CA PHE A 289 15.74 7.69 16.12
C PHE A 289 16.86 8.14 17.08
N ALA A 290 16.74 9.32 17.69
CA ALA A 290 17.69 9.76 18.72
C ALA A 290 17.52 8.91 20.00
N GLU A 291 16.31 8.54 20.35
CA GLU A 291 16.05 7.61 21.45
C GLU A 291 16.48 6.17 21.13
N VAL A 292 16.32 5.74 19.90
CA VAL A 292 16.78 4.42 19.45
C VAL A 292 18.29 4.28 19.63
N GLY A 293 19.06 5.33 19.33
CA GLY A 293 20.53 5.37 19.46
C GLY A 293 21.21 4.31 18.57
N ALA A 294 22.53 4.15 18.75
CA ALA A 294 23.27 3.11 18.05
C ALA A 294 22.98 1.73 18.66
N LYS A 295 22.42 0.83 17.89
CA LYS A 295 22.17 -0.56 18.29
C LYS A 295 23.08 -1.52 17.52
N ARG A 296 23.49 -2.59 18.19
CA ARG A 296 24.20 -3.70 17.57
C ARG A 296 23.43 -4.98 17.82
N VAL A 297 22.97 -5.59 16.73
CA VAL A 297 22.29 -6.88 16.77
C VAL A 297 23.24 -7.95 16.24
N ARG A 298 23.30 -9.09 16.91
CA ARG A 298 24.00 -10.28 16.43
C ARG A 298 22.99 -11.42 16.37
N TYR A 299 23.00 -12.15 15.30
CA TYR A 299 22.21 -13.36 15.18
C TYR A 299 23.06 -14.50 14.59
N ALA A 300 22.68 -15.74 14.83
CA ALA A 300 23.29 -16.90 14.19
C ALA A 300 22.44 -17.23 12.96
N PRO A 301 23.00 -17.12 11.73
CA PRO A 301 22.28 -17.45 10.52
C PRO A 301 22.00 -18.97 10.43
N GLN A 302 20.95 -19.33 9.70
CA GLN A 302 20.65 -20.72 9.36
C GLN A 302 21.52 -21.21 8.20
N ASP A 303 21.82 -20.30 7.29
CA ASP A 303 22.69 -20.55 6.12
C ASP A 303 24.15 -20.14 6.43
N ASP A 304 25.11 -20.53 5.57
CA ASP A 304 26.52 -20.08 5.67
C ASP A 304 26.67 -18.62 5.22
N THR A 305 25.90 -17.74 5.84
CA THR A 305 25.93 -16.31 5.60
C THR A 305 26.89 -15.63 6.55
N ARG A 306 27.80 -14.81 6.00
CA ARG A 306 28.74 -13.97 6.76
C ARG A 306 28.57 -12.53 6.33
N GLU A 307 27.63 -11.82 6.96
CA GLU A 307 27.26 -10.45 6.59
C GLU A 307 27.52 -9.49 7.74
N LEU A 308 28.05 -8.32 7.41
CA LEU A 308 28.04 -7.13 8.26
C LEU A 308 27.15 -6.09 7.56
N ARG A 309 26.00 -5.80 8.15
CA ARG A 309 25.09 -4.76 7.66
C ARG A 309 25.21 -3.51 8.55
N LEU A 310 25.35 -2.37 7.91
CA LEU A 310 25.38 -1.05 8.55
C LEU A 310 24.20 -0.26 7.98
N ASP A 311 23.22 0.04 8.83
CA ASP A 311 22.04 0.82 8.44
C ASP A 311 22.21 2.23 9.01
N PHE A 312 22.11 3.24 8.13
CA PHE A 312 22.13 4.66 8.49
C PHE A 312 20.75 5.24 8.19
N ILE A 313 20.27 6.05 9.13
CA ILE A 313 19.01 6.75 8.95
C ILE A 313 19.33 8.07 8.28
N ILE A 314 18.66 8.36 7.19
CA ILE A 314 18.72 9.61 6.46
C ILE A 314 17.35 10.28 6.47
N ASP A 315 17.31 11.57 6.15
CA ASP A 315 16.07 12.31 6.00
C ASP A 315 15.22 11.69 4.86
N ASN A 316 13.91 11.81 5.00
CA ASN A 316 12.99 11.36 3.98
C ASN A 316 13.13 12.22 2.71
N ASN A 317 13.38 11.59 1.58
CA ASN A 317 13.52 12.23 0.27
C ASN A 317 12.23 12.19 -0.56
N SER A 318 11.10 11.77 0.00
CA SER A 318 9.83 11.66 -0.75
C SER A 318 9.39 12.98 -1.38
N ASP A 319 9.71 14.13 -0.74
CA ASP A 319 9.41 15.46 -1.29
C ASP A 319 10.31 15.83 -2.48
N LEU A 320 11.32 15.05 -2.75
CA LEU A 320 12.31 15.27 -3.82
C LEU A 320 12.08 14.32 -5.02
N TYR A 321 10.91 13.71 -5.12
CA TYR A 321 10.62 12.71 -6.17
C TYR A 321 10.84 13.26 -7.58
N ASP A 322 10.61 14.55 -7.82
CA ASP A 322 10.81 15.21 -9.11
C ASP A 322 12.27 15.23 -9.55
N THR A 323 13.18 15.37 -8.60
CA THR A 323 14.63 15.44 -8.87
C THR A 323 15.28 14.06 -8.87
N LYS A 324 14.56 13.02 -8.40
CA LYS A 324 15.04 11.64 -8.30
C LYS A 324 16.48 11.60 -7.76
N PRO A 325 16.73 12.13 -6.55
CA PRO A 325 18.06 12.10 -5.99
C PRO A 325 18.54 10.66 -5.92
N SER A 326 19.75 10.39 -6.43
CA SER A 326 20.38 9.09 -6.28
C SER A 326 20.71 8.86 -4.81
N GLU A 327 20.40 7.67 -4.30
CA GLU A 327 20.83 7.19 -2.99
C GLU A 327 22.36 7.17 -2.83
#